data_e56f36ac8685bc0f6c5be1f40142f33c
#
_entry.id   e56f36ac8685bc0f6c5be1f40142f33c
#
_cell.length_a   1.000
_cell.length_b   1.000
_cell.length_c   1.000
_cell.angle_alpha   90.00
_cell.angle_beta   90.00
_cell.angle_gamma   90.00
#
_symmetry.space_group_name_H-M   'P 1'
#
loop_
_entity.id
_entity.type
_entity.pdbx_description
1 polymer ?
#
loop_
_entity_poly.entity_id
_entity_poly.type
_entity_poly.pdbx_seq_one_letter_code
_entity_poly.pdbx_strand_id
1 'polypeptide(L)'
;MKKSLTTLSVSCALLIGGASVAMAGHHITPQEKKLIAGAKSEGSVTLINPLISDRTSKRLQKAFREYYGLGDGFKYNNLRKGTGATVSQVRQEIKAGKFTVDAILVSAPGFFSAAAKRGAFLKLDSGQWKHSAGVAKKAGQYTDYPYAVVPLAYAFQPVWNTACPGMANFTVNSYAGATVASVKGKTISSDITKSFTYTNTVIALGEAGVVDFKSFWPKLKKTDPIVEFRTEPKMQMVISCQRPFDMWNLAGRVYQNVKKKPDLKGKIKIGSFKEGLVLLGNQIAVLKGGKHPNAAKLLVEFLLSKAGMDVVVEGEALYTFREGYSAPAAAKPYLLDLSKQNLIGMKDWVGAQKKFKATRGEWTKNFR
;
A
#
# COMPACT_ATOMS: atom_id res chain seq x y z
N MET A 1 36.65 -4.48 -79.15
CA MET A 1 35.32 -4.50 -78.51
C MET A 1 35.50 -4.46 -77.00
N LYS A 2 35.38 -3.28 -76.42
CA LYS A 2 35.53 -3.05 -74.95
C LYS A 2 34.10 -3.01 -74.36
N LYS A 3 33.76 -3.96 -73.48
CA LYS A 3 32.51 -3.93 -72.67
C LYS A 3 32.74 -3.19 -71.38
N SER A 4 32.01 -2.08 -71.21
CA SER A 4 31.94 -1.27 -69.97
C SER A 4 31.05 -1.98 -69.01
N LEU A 5 31.54 -2.23 -67.77
CA LEU A 5 30.71 -2.66 -66.64
C LEU A 5 30.32 -1.40 -65.82
N THR A 6 29.05 -1.10 -65.77
CA THR A 6 28.50 -0.05 -64.91
C THR A 6 28.15 -0.67 -63.54
N THR A 7 28.84 -0.21 -62.52
CA THR A 7 28.58 -0.62 -61.12
C THR A 7 27.44 0.25 -60.53
N LEU A 8 26.33 -0.38 -60.24
CA LEU A 8 25.19 0.26 -59.53
C LEU A 8 25.45 0.19 -58.02
N SER A 9 25.73 1.33 -57.40
CA SER A 9 25.85 1.47 -55.96
C SER A 9 24.44 1.63 -55.36
N VAL A 10 23.94 0.62 -54.66
CA VAL A 10 22.69 0.70 -53.88
C VAL A 10 23.07 1.21 -52.48
N SER A 11 22.76 2.47 -52.19
CA SER A 11 22.85 3.05 -50.84
C SER A 11 21.65 2.60 -50.04
N CYS A 12 21.87 1.65 -49.13
CA CYS A 12 20.87 1.24 -48.13
C CYS A 12 20.84 2.27 -47.00
N ALA A 13 19.88 3.21 -47.03
CA ALA A 13 19.61 4.10 -45.92
C ALA A 13 18.89 3.28 -44.81
N LEU A 14 19.61 2.93 -43.75
CA LEU A 14 19.03 2.38 -42.51
C LEU A 14 18.21 3.47 -41.83
N LEU A 15 16.90 3.45 -42.04
CA LEU A 15 15.93 4.15 -41.23
C LEU A 15 15.89 3.44 -39.87
N ILE A 16 16.64 3.96 -38.89
CA ILE A 16 16.46 3.62 -37.48
C ILE A 16 15.16 4.28 -37.05
N GLY A 17 14.07 3.58 -37.31
CA GLY A 17 12.75 3.89 -36.75
C GLY A 17 12.78 3.62 -35.25
N GLY A 18 13.12 4.64 -34.45
CA GLY A 18 12.87 4.60 -33.02
C GLY A 18 11.39 4.37 -32.78
N ALA A 19 11.02 3.17 -32.40
CA ALA A 19 9.68 2.87 -31.91
C ALA A 19 9.47 3.64 -30.61
N SER A 20 9.02 4.89 -30.75
CA SER A 20 8.37 5.63 -29.66
C SER A 20 7.11 4.83 -29.32
N VAL A 21 7.17 4.02 -28.28
CA VAL A 21 5.97 3.46 -27.66
C VAL A 21 5.18 4.68 -27.20
N ALA A 22 4.21 5.09 -28.00
CA ALA A 22 3.27 6.13 -27.67
C ALA A 22 2.51 5.66 -26.42
N MET A 23 2.93 6.13 -25.24
CA MET A 23 2.15 6.03 -24.02
C MET A 23 0.85 6.80 -24.24
N ALA A 24 -0.21 6.09 -24.52
CA ALA A 24 -1.51 6.64 -24.85
C ALA A 24 -1.97 7.63 -23.76
N GLY A 25 -2.03 8.93 -24.11
CA GLY A 25 -3.01 9.85 -23.56
C GLY A 25 -2.72 10.54 -22.23
N HIS A 26 -1.46 10.70 -21.76
CA HIS A 26 -1.22 11.62 -20.65
C HIS A 26 -0.98 13.03 -21.14
N HIS A 27 -1.95 13.91 -20.91
CA HIS A 27 -1.78 15.34 -21.18
C HIS A 27 -1.01 15.97 -20.01
N ILE A 28 0.28 16.24 -20.22
CA ILE A 28 1.13 16.94 -19.24
C ILE A 28 0.65 18.38 -19.10
N THR A 29 0.17 18.73 -17.92
CA THR A 29 -0.31 20.08 -17.59
C THR A 29 0.85 21.08 -17.52
N PRO A 30 0.60 22.41 -17.64
CA PRO A 30 1.64 23.42 -17.43
C PRO A 30 2.34 23.31 -16.06
N GLN A 31 1.60 22.91 -15.03
CA GLN A 31 2.14 22.69 -13.70
C GLN A 31 3.07 21.47 -13.66
N GLU A 32 2.67 20.35 -14.24
CA GLU A 32 3.55 19.17 -14.34
C GLU A 32 4.83 19.48 -15.13
N LYS A 33 4.76 20.30 -16.20
CA LYS A 33 5.96 20.75 -16.93
C LYS A 33 6.97 21.45 -16.01
N LYS A 34 6.51 22.34 -15.11
CA LYS A 34 7.39 23.00 -14.12
C LYS A 34 7.98 21.98 -13.13
N LEU A 35 7.17 21.05 -12.64
CA LEU A 35 7.65 19.99 -11.74
C LEU A 35 8.67 19.08 -12.43
N ILE A 36 8.46 18.73 -13.71
CA ILE A 36 9.41 17.92 -14.50
C ILE A 36 10.75 18.64 -14.64
N ALA A 37 10.75 19.92 -14.98
CA ALA A 37 11.98 20.70 -15.12
C ALA A 37 12.73 20.77 -13.77
N GLY A 38 12.02 21.05 -12.67
CA GLY A 38 12.59 21.04 -11.32
C GLY A 38 13.13 19.66 -10.92
N ALA A 39 12.37 18.58 -11.16
CA ALA A 39 12.79 17.22 -10.85
C ALA A 39 14.05 16.79 -11.62
N LYS A 40 14.18 17.19 -12.89
CA LYS A 40 15.41 16.96 -13.68
C LYS A 40 16.62 17.65 -13.05
N SER A 41 16.46 18.90 -12.61
CA SER A 41 17.51 19.63 -11.91
C SER A 41 17.86 19.01 -10.55
N GLU A 42 16.86 18.53 -9.81
CA GLU A 42 17.03 17.89 -8.50
C GLU A 42 17.68 16.49 -8.60
N GLY A 43 17.48 15.77 -9.69
CA GLY A 43 18.14 14.50 -10.04
C GLY A 43 17.74 13.30 -9.18
N SER A 44 16.97 13.50 -8.13
CA SER A 44 16.54 12.40 -7.26
C SER A 44 15.27 12.70 -6.44
N VAL A 45 14.70 11.65 -5.84
CA VAL A 45 13.66 11.74 -4.81
C VAL A 45 13.79 10.59 -3.82
N THR A 46 13.56 10.85 -2.53
CA THR A 46 13.57 9.83 -1.47
C THR A 46 12.19 9.73 -0.83
N LEU A 47 11.57 8.55 -0.96
CA LEU A 47 10.29 8.21 -0.32
C LEU A 47 10.50 7.26 0.85
N ILE A 48 9.99 7.62 2.05
CA ILE A 48 9.92 6.69 3.17
C ILE A 48 8.51 6.09 3.28
N ASN A 49 8.42 4.74 3.35
CA ASN A 49 7.14 4.05 3.38
C ASN A 49 7.24 2.59 3.90
N PRO A 50 6.13 1.96 4.35
CA PRO A 50 6.09 0.56 4.75
C PRO A 50 5.70 -0.41 3.63
N LEU A 51 5.16 0.07 2.50
CA LEU A 51 4.39 -0.75 1.54
C LEU A 51 5.21 -1.22 0.35
N ILE A 52 5.92 -0.30 -0.30
CA ILE A 52 6.58 -0.55 -1.57
C ILE A 52 7.85 -1.36 -1.32
N SER A 53 7.89 -2.60 -1.81
CA SER A 53 9.06 -3.48 -1.72
C SER A 53 10.18 -3.04 -2.67
N ASP A 54 11.41 -3.50 -2.43
CA ASP A 54 12.55 -3.14 -3.29
C ASP A 54 12.36 -3.58 -4.74
N ARG A 55 11.69 -4.72 -4.96
CA ARG A 55 11.33 -5.18 -6.31
C ARG A 55 10.38 -4.19 -6.99
N THR A 56 9.32 -3.79 -6.32
CA THR A 56 8.35 -2.82 -6.84
C THR A 56 8.99 -1.46 -7.00
N SER A 57 9.87 -1.07 -6.08
CA SER A 57 10.63 0.18 -6.12
C SER A 57 11.46 0.33 -7.40
N LYS A 58 12.17 -0.75 -7.82
CA LYS A 58 12.93 -0.75 -9.09
C LYS A 58 12.04 -0.53 -10.31
N ARG A 59 10.85 -1.17 -10.32
CA ARG A 59 9.86 -0.99 -11.40
C ARG A 59 9.26 0.41 -11.37
N LEU A 60 8.98 0.93 -10.17
CA LEU A 60 8.45 2.28 -9.98
C LEU A 60 9.44 3.34 -10.46
N GLN A 61 10.73 3.21 -10.13
CA GLN A 61 11.78 4.09 -10.63
C GLN A 61 11.80 4.12 -12.16
N LYS A 62 11.83 2.94 -12.80
CA LYS A 62 11.84 2.84 -14.26
C LYS A 62 10.62 3.53 -14.86
N ALA A 63 9.42 3.17 -14.42
CA ALA A 63 8.18 3.72 -14.94
C ALA A 63 8.03 5.23 -14.68
N PHE A 64 8.47 5.72 -13.52
CA PHE A 64 8.47 7.15 -13.19
C PHE A 64 9.38 7.96 -14.11
N ARG A 65 10.60 7.44 -14.37
CA ARG A 65 11.56 8.06 -15.27
C ARG A 65 11.03 8.12 -16.70
N GLU A 66 10.52 7.00 -17.21
CA GLU A 66 9.97 6.90 -18.57
C GLU A 66 8.74 7.79 -18.74
N TYR A 67 7.83 7.79 -17.76
CA TYR A 67 6.57 8.53 -17.82
C TYR A 67 6.78 10.06 -17.94
N TYR A 68 7.80 10.59 -17.26
CA TYR A 68 8.09 12.03 -17.28
C TYR A 68 9.37 12.39 -18.03
N GLY A 69 10.04 11.44 -18.66
CA GLY A 69 11.28 11.71 -19.40
C GLY A 69 12.40 12.29 -18.52
N LEU A 70 12.57 11.76 -17.29
CA LEU A 70 13.54 12.31 -16.32
C LEU A 70 14.99 11.92 -16.64
N GLY A 71 15.22 10.97 -17.56
CA GLY A 71 16.53 10.48 -17.94
C GLY A 71 17.08 9.40 -17.00
N ASP A 72 18.14 8.71 -17.47
CA ASP A 72 18.67 7.52 -16.79
C ASP A 72 19.42 7.83 -15.49
N GLY A 73 19.92 9.04 -15.35
CA GLY A 73 20.61 9.52 -14.14
C GLY A 73 19.68 9.78 -12.96
N PHE A 74 18.36 9.94 -13.16
CA PHE A 74 17.43 10.24 -12.08
C PHE A 74 17.30 9.07 -11.11
N LYS A 75 17.37 9.32 -9.79
CA LYS A 75 17.32 8.30 -8.74
C LYS A 75 16.02 8.37 -7.94
N TYR A 76 15.34 7.25 -7.80
CA TYR A 76 14.25 7.05 -6.84
C TYR A 76 14.75 6.20 -5.68
N ASN A 77 14.88 6.81 -4.50
CA ASN A 77 15.35 6.14 -3.29
C ASN A 77 14.15 5.70 -2.46
N ASN A 78 14.05 4.39 -2.22
CA ASN A 78 12.98 3.78 -1.43
C ASN A 78 13.48 3.42 -0.03
N LEU A 79 13.05 4.16 0.99
CA LEU A 79 13.38 3.86 2.38
C LEU A 79 12.22 3.11 3.03
N ARG A 80 12.35 1.80 3.16
CA ARG A 80 11.28 0.95 3.69
C ARG A 80 11.38 0.78 5.19
N LYS A 81 10.38 1.29 5.93
CA LYS A 81 10.25 1.15 7.39
C LYS A 81 8.78 0.95 7.77
N GLY A 82 8.52 0.24 8.88
CA GLY A 82 7.16 0.10 9.42
C GLY A 82 6.56 1.45 9.83
N THR A 83 5.22 1.56 9.83
CA THR A 83 4.46 2.80 10.10
C THR A 83 4.97 3.58 11.33
N GLY A 84 5.15 2.91 12.46
CA GLY A 84 5.61 3.56 13.69
C GLY A 84 7.02 4.14 13.57
N ALA A 85 7.96 3.38 13.00
CA ALA A 85 9.35 3.81 12.78
C ALA A 85 9.43 4.96 11.77
N THR A 86 8.63 4.90 10.68
CA THR A 86 8.51 5.98 9.69
C THR A 86 8.06 7.28 10.34
N VAL A 87 6.95 7.24 11.11
CA VAL A 87 6.41 8.41 11.80
C VAL A 87 7.42 8.96 12.83
N SER A 88 8.10 8.09 13.58
CA SER A 88 9.11 8.49 14.57
C SER A 88 10.28 9.21 13.92
N GLN A 89 10.84 8.66 12.83
CA GLN A 89 11.94 9.29 12.11
C GLN A 89 11.53 10.65 11.56
N VAL A 90 10.42 10.76 10.84
CA VAL A 90 9.99 12.02 10.22
C VAL A 90 9.67 13.08 11.28
N ARG A 91 9.10 12.70 12.45
CA ARG A 91 8.92 13.63 13.57
C ARG A 91 10.25 14.19 14.09
N GLN A 92 11.27 13.35 14.19
CA GLN A 92 12.62 13.77 14.62
C GLN A 92 13.25 14.71 13.58
N GLU A 93 13.13 14.39 12.29
CA GLU A 93 13.62 15.24 11.20
C GLU A 93 12.94 16.62 11.18
N ILE A 94 11.60 16.65 11.33
CA ILE A 94 10.84 17.91 11.45
C ILE A 94 11.32 18.73 12.66
N LYS A 95 11.51 18.08 13.82
CA LYS A 95 11.99 18.76 15.05
C LYS A 95 13.41 19.31 14.88
N ALA A 96 14.27 18.58 14.20
CA ALA A 96 15.67 18.96 13.99
C ALA A 96 15.86 19.95 12.82
N GLY A 97 14.85 20.15 11.95
CA GLY A 97 15.00 20.93 10.72
C GLY A 97 15.98 20.31 9.71
N LYS A 98 16.31 19.02 9.85
CA LYS A 98 17.24 18.29 8.96
C LYS A 98 16.54 17.08 8.37
N PHE A 99 16.46 17.04 7.05
CA PHE A 99 15.67 16.06 6.33
C PHE A 99 16.55 15.12 5.50
N THR A 100 16.32 13.82 5.65
CA THR A 100 16.93 12.75 4.84
C THR A 100 15.96 12.17 3.82
N VAL A 101 14.68 12.53 3.92
CA VAL A 101 13.61 12.10 3.02
C VAL A 101 12.83 13.30 2.48
N ASP A 102 12.26 13.16 1.27
CA ASP A 102 11.51 14.21 0.60
C ASP A 102 10.00 14.03 0.74
N ALA A 103 9.56 12.78 0.80
CA ALA A 103 8.15 12.43 0.94
C ALA A 103 7.94 11.27 1.92
N ILE A 104 6.77 11.25 2.55
CA ILE A 104 6.31 10.19 3.45
C ILE A 104 5.00 9.59 2.94
N LEU A 105 4.93 8.25 2.85
CA LEU A 105 3.71 7.51 2.51
C LEU A 105 3.42 6.49 3.62
N VAL A 106 2.37 6.72 4.42
CA VAL A 106 2.08 5.86 5.58
C VAL A 106 0.63 6.02 6.07
N SER A 107 0.08 5.01 6.75
CA SER A 107 -1.25 5.09 7.38
C SER A 107 -1.15 5.63 8.80
N ALA A 108 -1.14 6.97 8.94
CA ALA A 108 -1.02 7.65 10.23
C ALA A 108 -1.76 9.01 10.25
N PRO A 109 -3.10 9.06 10.10
CA PRO A 109 -3.86 10.30 9.97
C PRO A 109 -3.57 11.36 11.03
N GLY A 110 -3.48 10.95 12.30
CA GLY A 110 -3.17 11.87 13.40
C GLY A 110 -1.78 12.52 13.29
N PHE A 111 -0.80 11.84 12.70
CA PHE A 111 0.49 12.43 12.41
C PHE A 111 0.39 13.46 11.30
N PHE A 112 -0.30 13.13 10.18
CA PHE A 112 -0.46 14.06 9.05
C PHE A 112 -1.17 15.34 9.46
N SER A 113 -2.30 15.24 10.18
CA SER A 113 -3.01 16.41 10.69
C SER A 113 -2.14 17.29 11.60
N ALA A 114 -1.41 16.69 12.52
CA ALA A 114 -0.55 17.45 13.43
C ALA A 114 0.64 18.10 12.70
N ALA A 115 1.23 17.43 11.73
CA ALA A 115 2.36 17.95 10.95
C ALA A 115 1.91 19.05 9.98
N ALA A 116 0.76 18.90 9.32
CA ALA A 116 0.18 19.92 8.44
C ALA A 116 -0.13 21.23 9.21
N LYS A 117 -0.74 21.12 10.39
CA LYS A 117 -0.99 22.29 11.29
C LYS A 117 0.28 23.03 11.70
N ARG A 118 1.42 22.33 11.75
CA ARG A 118 2.73 22.93 12.05
C ARG A 118 3.46 23.43 10.80
N GLY A 119 2.83 23.37 9.63
CA GLY A 119 3.44 23.80 8.36
C GLY A 119 4.61 22.92 7.90
N ALA A 120 4.65 21.64 8.29
CA ALA A 120 5.73 20.72 7.95
C ALA A 120 5.65 20.16 6.53
N PHE A 121 4.51 20.33 5.85
CA PHE A 121 4.27 19.83 4.50
C PHE A 121 4.09 20.95 3.48
N LEU A 122 4.49 20.69 2.26
CA LEU A 122 4.18 21.54 1.11
C LEU A 122 2.73 21.29 0.65
N LYS A 123 2.08 22.34 0.13
CA LYS A 123 0.81 22.20 -0.59
C LYS A 123 1.05 21.41 -1.87
N LEU A 124 0.22 20.40 -2.12
CA LEU A 124 0.37 19.48 -3.25
C LEU A 124 -0.17 20.07 -4.55
N ASP A 125 -1.29 20.79 -4.52
CA ASP A 125 -1.93 21.34 -5.71
C ASP A 125 -1.99 20.30 -6.85
N SER A 126 -2.53 19.11 -6.52
CA SER A 126 -2.45 17.92 -7.38
C SER A 126 -3.58 17.87 -8.40
N GLY A 127 -3.20 17.86 -9.69
CA GLY A 127 -4.12 17.64 -10.79
C GLY A 127 -4.70 16.23 -10.85
N GLN A 128 -3.95 15.22 -10.37
CA GLN A 128 -4.37 13.83 -10.36
C GLN A 128 -5.32 13.51 -9.19
N TRP A 129 -5.22 14.23 -8.08
CA TRP A 129 -6.05 13.97 -6.89
C TRP A 129 -7.56 14.10 -7.15
N LYS A 130 -7.98 14.99 -8.03
CA LYS A 130 -9.39 15.16 -8.41
C LYS A 130 -10.08 13.87 -8.86
N HIS A 131 -9.32 12.97 -9.49
CA HIS A 131 -9.84 11.67 -9.96
C HIS A 131 -9.96 10.62 -8.85
N SER A 132 -9.46 10.89 -7.64
CA SER A 132 -9.48 9.96 -6.52
C SER A 132 -10.25 10.49 -5.30
N ALA A 133 -10.41 11.79 -5.17
CA ALA A 133 -10.98 12.43 -3.98
C ALA A 133 -12.39 11.94 -3.63
N GLY A 134 -13.28 11.83 -4.63
CA GLY A 134 -14.66 11.38 -4.45
C GLY A 134 -14.73 9.93 -3.97
N VAL A 135 -13.95 9.04 -4.57
CA VAL A 135 -13.92 7.61 -4.21
C VAL A 135 -13.30 7.43 -2.82
N ALA A 136 -12.19 8.14 -2.52
CA ALA A 136 -11.57 8.10 -1.20
C ALA A 136 -12.53 8.56 -0.09
N LYS A 137 -13.28 9.65 -0.32
CA LYS A 137 -14.31 10.14 0.61
C LYS A 137 -15.41 9.11 0.85
N LYS A 138 -15.96 8.51 -0.22
CA LYS A 138 -16.99 7.46 -0.12
C LYS A 138 -16.49 6.24 0.64
N ALA A 139 -15.18 5.91 0.50
CA ALA A 139 -14.54 4.82 1.23
C ALA A 139 -14.13 5.20 2.67
N GLY A 140 -14.58 6.33 3.20
CA GLY A 140 -14.33 6.77 4.57
C GLY A 140 -12.86 7.09 4.87
N GLN A 141 -12.08 7.46 3.84
CA GLN A 141 -10.67 7.76 4.02
C GLN A 141 -10.44 9.19 4.52
N TYR A 142 -9.49 9.30 5.46
CA TYR A 142 -9.01 10.60 5.91
C TYR A 142 -7.97 11.15 4.93
N THR A 143 -8.12 12.41 4.58
CA THR A 143 -7.12 13.19 3.84
C THR A 143 -6.92 14.54 4.52
N ASP A 144 -5.79 15.17 4.28
CA ASP A 144 -5.47 16.51 4.78
C ASP A 144 -5.11 17.43 3.60
N TYR A 145 -5.92 17.33 2.54
CA TYR A 145 -5.74 18.15 1.35
C TYR A 145 -5.78 19.66 1.69
N PRO A 146 -4.88 20.48 1.17
CA PRO A 146 -3.90 20.19 0.11
C PRO A 146 -2.53 19.65 0.59
N TYR A 147 -2.35 19.27 1.84
CA TYR A 147 -1.05 18.86 2.39
C TYR A 147 -0.79 17.36 2.29
N ALA A 148 -1.85 16.55 2.33
CA ALA A 148 -1.74 15.11 2.20
C ALA A 148 -2.94 14.53 1.44
N VAL A 149 -2.67 13.54 0.60
CA VAL A 149 -3.66 12.77 -0.16
C VAL A 149 -3.47 11.28 0.10
N VAL A 150 -4.44 10.44 -0.29
CA VAL A 150 -4.41 9.00 -0.05
C VAL A 150 -4.42 8.23 -1.39
N PRO A 151 -3.25 7.93 -1.99
CA PRO A 151 -3.19 7.18 -3.24
C PRO A 151 -3.53 5.71 -3.11
N LEU A 152 -3.20 5.09 -1.98
CA LEU A 152 -3.19 3.64 -1.79
C LEU A 152 -3.78 3.26 -0.44
N ALA A 153 -4.39 2.06 -0.38
CA ALA A 153 -4.84 1.45 0.86
C ALA A 153 -4.59 -0.06 0.87
N TYR A 154 -4.67 -0.63 2.05
CA TYR A 154 -4.77 -2.06 2.27
C TYR A 154 -5.79 -2.36 3.35
N ALA A 155 -6.16 -3.64 3.49
CA ALA A 155 -6.99 -4.13 4.58
C ALA A 155 -6.38 -5.38 5.18
N PHE A 156 -6.65 -5.63 6.46
CA PHE A 156 -6.36 -6.91 7.06
C PHE A 156 -7.53 -7.87 6.82
N GLN A 157 -7.19 -9.05 6.32
CA GLN A 157 -8.13 -10.04 5.82
C GLN A 157 -7.79 -11.42 6.37
N PRO A 158 -8.79 -12.31 6.58
CA PRO A 158 -8.51 -13.70 6.91
C PRO A 158 -7.83 -14.41 5.73
N VAL A 159 -6.78 -15.16 6.04
CA VAL A 159 -6.00 -15.96 5.08
C VAL A 159 -5.83 -17.38 5.63
N TRP A 160 -6.06 -18.40 4.80
CA TRP A 160 -5.90 -19.78 5.22
C TRP A 160 -5.40 -20.69 4.09
N ASN A 161 -4.81 -21.81 4.44
CA ASN A 161 -4.27 -22.79 3.51
C ASN A 161 -5.12 -24.07 3.52
N THR A 162 -5.87 -24.31 2.45
CA THR A 162 -6.75 -25.48 2.32
C THR A 162 -6.00 -26.79 2.08
N ALA A 163 -4.71 -26.75 1.73
CA ALA A 163 -3.88 -27.94 1.56
C ALA A 163 -3.36 -28.50 2.89
N CYS A 164 -3.53 -27.78 4.01
CA CYS A 164 -3.07 -28.24 5.32
C CYS A 164 -4.02 -29.27 5.95
N PRO A 165 -3.52 -30.18 6.81
CA PRO A 165 -4.35 -31.15 7.50
C PRO A 165 -5.54 -30.52 8.21
N GLY A 166 -6.74 -31.05 7.96
CA GLY A 166 -7.99 -30.60 8.56
C GLY A 166 -8.45 -29.20 8.10
N MET A 167 -7.96 -28.70 6.95
CA MET A 167 -8.32 -27.39 6.38
C MET A 167 -8.99 -27.48 5.00
N ALA A 168 -9.14 -28.66 4.41
CA ALA A 168 -9.64 -28.81 3.03
C ALA A 168 -11.01 -28.12 2.79
N ASN A 169 -11.93 -28.23 3.76
CA ASN A 169 -13.27 -27.64 3.70
C ASN A 169 -13.40 -26.40 4.63
N PHE A 170 -12.29 -25.89 5.16
CA PHE A 170 -12.35 -24.74 6.05
C PHE A 170 -12.68 -23.48 5.27
N THR A 171 -13.66 -22.76 5.80
CA THR A 171 -14.04 -21.42 5.35
C THR A 171 -14.31 -20.54 6.55
N VAL A 172 -14.04 -19.25 6.43
CA VAL A 172 -14.31 -18.26 7.47
C VAL A 172 -14.78 -16.96 6.85
N ASN A 173 -15.90 -16.46 7.34
CA ASN A 173 -16.50 -15.20 6.86
C ASN A 173 -17.02 -14.31 8.02
N SER A 174 -16.70 -14.64 9.27
CA SER A 174 -17.10 -13.84 10.44
C SER A 174 -16.07 -13.95 11.56
N TYR A 175 -16.01 -12.93 12.43
CA TYR A 175 -15.19 -12.96 13.64
C TYR A 175 -15.57 -14.11 14.58
N ALA A 176 -16.87 -14.42 14.69
CA ALA A 176 -17.33 -15.59 15.43
C ALA A 176 -16.76 -16.89 14.84
N GLY A 177 -16.78 -17.04 13.51
CA GLY A 177 -16.21 -18.19 12.82
C GLY A 177 -14.69 -18.35 13.01
N ALA A 178 -13.98 -17.27 13.30
CA ALA A 178 -12.54 -17.29 13.59
C ALA A 178 -12.19 -17.79 15.00
N THR A 179 -13.19 -18.08 15.86
CA THR A 179 -13.00 -18.50 17.25
C THR A 179 -13.68 -19.83 17.60
N VAL A 180 -14.13 -20.59 16.59
CA VAL A 180 -14.76 -21.91 16.79
C VAL A 180 -13.74 -22.97 17.22
N ALA A 181 -14.19 -24.04 17.85
CA ALA A 181 -13.33 -25.11 18.38
C ALA A 181 -12.43 -25.77 17.28
N SER A 182 -12.92 -25.86 16.04
CA SER A 182 -12.21 -26.49 14.93
C SER A 182 -10.93 -25.76 14.50
N VAL A 183 -10.74 -24.48 14.90
CA VAL A 183 -9.52 -23.70 14.63
C VAL A 183 -8.52 -23.72 15.80
N LYS A 184 -8.79 -24.49 16.87
CA LYS A 184 -7.86 -24.62 18.01
C LYS A 184 -6.52 -25.17 17.54
N GLY A 185 -5.44 -24.54 17.95
CA GLY A 185 -4.07 -24.89 17.54
C GLY A 185 -3.73 -24.57 16.07
N LYS A 186 -4.64 -23.94 15.32
CA LYS A 186 -4.47 -23.62 13.89
C LYS A 186 -4.37 -22.12 13.61
N THR A 187 -4.65 -21.27 14.58
CA THR A 187 -4.85 -19.82 14.41
C THR A 187 -3.58 -19.03 14.67
N ILE A 188 -3.43 -17.92 13.95
CA ILE A 188 -2.48 -16.86 14.24
C ILE A 188 -3.25 -15.60 14.61
N SER A 189 -2.90 -15.00 15.75
CA SER A 189 -3.39 -13.70 16.21
C SER A 189 -2.33 -12.61 15.94
N SER A 190 -2.79 -11.41 15.65
CA SER A 190 -1.90 -10.27 15.47
C SER A 190 -1.61 -9.57 16.78
N ASP A 191 -0.33 -9.35 17.12
CA ASP A 191 0.07 -8.48 18.25
C ASP A 191 -0.25 -7.02 17.90
N ILE A 192 -1.40 -6.55 18.35
CA ILE A 192 -1.84 -5.19 18.09
C ILE A 192 -0.99 -4.15 18.85
N THR A 193 -0.28 -4.55 19.90
CA THR A 193 0.53 -3.60 20.70
C THR A 193 1.75 -3.09 19.94
N LYS A 194 2.22 -3.84 18.95
CA LYS A 194 3.38 -3.53 18.12
C LYS A 194 3.01 -2.90 16.77
N SER A 195 1.71 -2.68 16.49
CA SER A 195 1.27 -2.15 15.21
C SER A 195 0.22 -1.06 15.36
N PHE A 196 0.49 0.10 14.75
CA PHE A 196 -0.49 1.20 14.63
C PHE A 196 -1.75 0.76 13.90
N THR A 197 -1.57 0.04 12.81
CA THR A 197 -2.66 -0.27 11.87
C THR A 197 -3.55 -1.40 12.38
N TYR A 198 -3.01 -2.41 13.07
CA TYR A 198 -3.86 -3.38 13.78
C TYR A 198 -4.66 -2.71 14.90
N THR A 199 -4.04 -1.79 15.66
CA THR A 199 -4.77 -1.04 16.70
C THR A 199 -5.88 -0.20 16.07
N ASN A 200 -5.63 0.48 14.95
CA ASN A 200 -6.65 1.26 14.23
C ASN A 200 -7.80 0.36 13.73
N THR A 201 -7.50 -0.84 13.23
CA THR A 201 -8.53 -1.80 12.79
C THR A 201 -9.45 -2.19 13.95
N VAL A 202 -8.88 -2.50 15.12
CA VAL A 202 -9.65 -2.81 16.34
C VAL A 202 -10.54 -1.65 16.75
N ILE A 203 -10.00 -0.42 16.76
CA ILE A 203 -10.76 0.77 17.11
C ILE A 203 -11.92 0.99 16.13
N ALA A 204 -11.65 0.92 14.83
CA ALA A 204 -12.69 1.16 13.82
C ALA A 204 -13.84 0.17 13.92
N LEU A 205 -13.54 -1.13 14.03
CA LEU A 205 -14.55 -2.18 14.15
C LEU A 205 -15.33 -2.08 15.48
N GLY A 206 -14.63 -1.75 16.57
CA GLY A 206 -15.27 -1.56 17.88
C GLY A 206 -16.17 -0.32 17.92
N GLU A 207 -15.74 0.81 17.36
CA GLU A 207 -16.53 2.04 17.29
C GLU A 207 -17.76 1.91 16.38
N ALA A 208 -17.65 1.10 15.34
CA ALA A 208 -18.79 0.76 14.49
C ALA A 208 -19.78 -0.18 15.18
N GLY A 209 -19.42 -0.76 16.34
CA GLY A 209 -20.24 -1.70 17.08
C GLY A 209 -20.37 -3.08 16.40
N VAL A 210 -19.53 -3.37 15.39
CA VAL A 210 -19.62 -4.62 14.61
C VAL A 210 -18.82 -5.76 15.23
N VAL A 211 -17.84 -5.45 16.10
CA VAL A 211 -17.08 -6.43 16.87
C VAL A 211 -16.93 -5.96 18.32
N ASP A 212 -17.45 -6.72 19.27
CA ASP A 212 -17.15 -6.53 20.69
C ASP A 212 -15.84 -7.24 21.06
N PHE A 213 -14.74 -6.49 21.06
CA PHE A 213 -13.43 -7.02 21.33
C PHE A 213 -13.23 -7.48 22.78
N LYS A 214 -14.01 -6.98 23.76
CA LYS A 214 -13.95 -7.46 25.14
C LYS A 214 -14.38 -8.92 25.24
N SER A 215 -15.43 -9.29 24.51
CA SER A 215 -15.91 -10.68 24.46
C SER A 215 -15.16 -11.53 23.41
N PHE A 216 -14.59 -10.90 22.38
CA PHE A 216 -13.88 -11.59 21.30
C PHE A 216 -12.49 -12.12 21.74
N TRP A 217 -11.68 -11.32 22.43
CA TRP A 217 -10.33 -11.70 22.81
C TRP A 217 -10.26 -12.98 23.67
N PRO A 218 -11.10 -13.15 24.71
CA PRO A 218 -11.13 -14.41 25.47
C PRO A 218 -11.47 -15.63 24.62
N LYS A 219 -12.38 -15.48 23.62
CA LYS A 219 -12.73 -16.56 22.70
C LYS A 219 -11.56 -16.89 21.77
N LEU A 220 -10.89 -15.88 21.24
CA LEU A 220 -9.71 -16.06 20.41
C LEU A 220 -8.57 -16.71 21.21
N LYS A 221 -8.34 -16.33 22.47
CA LYS A 221 -7.36 -16.96 23.36
C LYS A 221 -7.58 -18.47 23.52
N LYS A 222 -8.85 -18.91 23.63
CA LYS A 222 -9.22 -20.33 23.73
C LYS A 222 -8.85 -21.15 22.49
N THR A 223 -8.62 -20.51 21.34
CA THR A 223 -8.14 -21.20 20.13
C THR A 223 -6.63 -21.50 20.16
N ASP A 224 -5.93 -21.17 21.23
CA ASP A 224 -4.47 -21.35 21.38
C ASP A 224 -3.68 -20.75 20.19
N PRO A 225 -3.83 -19.43 19.90
CA PRO A 225 -3.19 -18.82 18.76
C PRO A 225 -1.70 -18.55 19.02
N ILE A 226 -0.87 -18.67 17.95
CA ILE A 226 0.43 -18.00 17.94
C ILE A 226 0.23 -16.49 17.75
N VAL A 227 0.96 -15.69 18.51
CA VAL A 227 0.92 -14.22 18.45
C VAL A 227 2.13 -13.69 17.67
N GLU A 228 1.88 -13.06 16.53
CA GLU A 228 2.92 -12.43 15.69
C GLU A 228 2.35 -11.16 15.04
N PHE A 229 3.13 -10.08 14.93
CA PHE A 229 2.66 -8.84 14.31
C PHE A 229 3.11 -8.66 12.85
N ARG A 230 4.20 -9.30 12.44
CA ARG A 230 4.76 -9.17 11.09
C ARG A 230 4.01 -10.06 10.10
N THR A 231 3.49 -9.47 9.04
CA THR A 231 2.64 -10.16 8.06
C THR A 231 3.36 -11.27 7.29
N GLU A 232 4.68 -11.11 7.00
CA GLU A 232 5.42 -12.12 6.27
C GLU A 232 5.71 -13.38 7.12
N PRO A 233 6.22 -13.31 8.35
CA PRO A 233 6.32 -14.49 9.22
C PRO A 233 4.99 -15.22 9.38
N LYS A 234 3.88 -14.51 9.57
CA LYS A 234 2.55 -15.13 9.63
C LYS A 234 2.21 -15.86 8.34
N MET A 235 2.50 -15.25 7.18
CA MET A 235 2.27 -15.89 5.89
C MET A 235 3.09 -17.18 5.74
N GLN A 236 4.34 -17.22 6.22
CA GLN A 236 5.15 -18.43 6.19
C GLN A 236 4.59 -19.53 7.10
N MET A 237 4.02 -19.20 8.26
CA MET A 237 3.33 -20.16 9.13
C MET A 237 2.09 -20.76 8.44
N VAL A 238 1.34 -19.95 7.68
CA VAL A 238 0.19 -20.42 6.88
C VAL A 238 0.66 -21.36 5.77
N ILE A 239 1.71 -21.00 5.06
CA ILE A 239 2.25 -21.80 3.94
C ILE A 239 2.80 -23.14 4.43
N SER A 240 3.53 -23.16 5.54
CA SER A 240 4.16 -24.36 6.11
C SER A 240 3.19 -25.26 6.89
N CYS A 241 1.92 -24.87 7.01
CA CYS A 241 0.93 -25.54 7.85
C CYS A 241 1.24 -25.54 9.37
N GLN A 242 2.21 -24.76 9.83
CA GLN A 242 2.47 -24.61 11.26
C GLN A 242 1.26 -24.00 11.99
N ARG A 243 0.65 -23.00 11.37
CA ARG A 243 -0.63 -22.38 11.74
C ARG A 243 -1.38 -22.02 10.46
N PRO A 244 -2.24 -22.88 9.95
CA PRO A 244 -2.83 -22.74 8.62
C PRO A 244 -3.87 -21.63 8.47
N PHE A 245 -4.22 -20.92 9.53
CA PHE A 245 -5.19 -19.83 9.52
C PHE A 245 -4.64 -18.58 10.19
N ASP A 246 -4.52 -17.49 9.43
CA ASP A 246 -4.20 -16.16 9.93
C ASP A 246 -5.45 -15.27 9.85
N MET A 247 -5.91 -14.79 10.98
CA MET A 247 -7.08 -13.93 11.07
C MET A 247 -6.90 -12.60 10.32
N TRP A 248 -5.68 -12.07 10.28
CA TRP A 248 -5.37 -10.75 9.71
C TRP A 248 -4.05 -10.72 8.96
N ASN A 249 -4.08 -11.06 7.67
CA ASN A 249 -2.95 -10.85 6.77
C ASN A 249 -3.32 -9.88 5.63
N LEU A 250 -2.47 -9.74 4.65
CA LEU A 250 -2.60 -8.81 3.53
C LEU A 250 -2.76 -9.55 2.21
N ALA A 251 -3.64 -9.05 1.33
CA ALA A 251 -3.75 -9.51 -0.06
C ALA A 251 -2.38 -9.55 -0.76
N GLY A 252 -1.56 -8.52 -0.55
CA GLY A 252 -0.22 -8.43 -1.09
C GLY A 252 0.70 -9.57 -0.66
N ARG A 253 0.58 -10.09 0.58
CA ARG A 253 1.38 -11.22 1.04
C ARG A 253 0.99 -12.52 0.34
N VAL A 254 -0.31 -12.76 0.19
CA VAL A 254 -0.81 -13.91 -0.57
C VAL A 254 -0.31 -13.82 -2.01
N TYR A 255 -0.55 -12.69 -2.68
CA TYR A 255 -0.14 -12.46 -4.06
C TYR A 255 1.37 -12.67 -4.29
N GLN A 256 2.20 -12.03 -3.46
CA GLN A 256 3.67 -12.12 -3.59
C GLN A 256 4.19 -13.54 -3.38
N ASN A 257 3.61 -14.30 -2.44
CA ASN A 257 4.04 -15.68 -2.18
C ASN A 257 3.56 -16.63 -3.27
N VAL A 258 2.33 -16.48 -3.78
CA VAL A 258 1.84 -17.27 -4.92
C VAL A 258 2.65 -16.97 -6.19
N LYS A 259 3.05 -15.70 -6.41
CA LYS A 259 3.93 -15.35 -7.55
C LYS A 259 5.31 -16.01 -7.48
N LYS A 260 5.85 -16.21 -6.26
CA LYS A 260 7.13 -16.89 -6.02
C LYS A 260 6.99 -18.42 -6.09
N LYS A 261 5.86 -18.97 -5.64
CA LYS A 261 5.55 -20.39 -5.55
C LYS A 261 4.18 -20.64 -6.17
N PRO A 262 4.11 -20.85 -7.51
CA PRO A 262 2.83 -20.99 -8.24
C PRO A 262 1.97 -22.18 -7.79
N ASP A 263 2.58 -23.21 -7.20
CA ASP A 263 1.87 -24.35 -6.61
C ASP A 263 0.97 -24.00 -5.42
N LEU A 264 1.15 -22.82 -4.82
CA LEU A 264 0.26 -22.27 -3.78
C LEU A 264 -1.05 -21.70 -4.34
N LYS A 265 -1.13 -21.51 -5.67
CA LYS A 265 -2.34 -20.96 -6.31
C LYS A 265 -3.53 -21.87 -6.05
N GLY A 266 -4.63 -21.30 -5.59
CA GLY A 266 -5.84 -22.04 -5.24
C GLY A 266 -5.79 -22.74 -3.88
N LYS A 267 -4.62 -23.02 -3.30
CA LYS A 267 -4.45 -23.58 -1.96
C LYS A 267 -4.55 -22.51 -0.89
N ILE A 268 -3.90 -21.36 -1.09
CA ILE A 268 -4.02 -20.22 -0.18
C ILE A 268 -5.26 -19.44 -0.54
N LYS A 269 -6.16 -19.33 0.41
CA LYS A 269 -7.40 -18.56 0.31
C LYS A 269 -7.28 -17.24 1.06
N ILE A 270 -7.98 -16.24 0.57
CA ILE A 270 -8.15 -14.95 1.22
C ILE A 270 -9.64 -14.60 1.16
N GLY A 271 -10.17 -14.03 2.24
CA GLY A 271 -11.57 -13.68 2.34
C GLY A 271 -11.81 -12.33 3.00
N SER A 272 -13.04 -12.09 3.41
CA SER A 272 -13.45 -10.97 4.26
C SER A 272 -14.39 -11.44 5.35
N PHE A 273 -14.42 -10.69 6.44
CA PHE A 273 -15.44 -10.87 7.48
C PHE A 273 -16.68 -10.05 7.13
N LYS A 274 -17.86 -10.66 7.27
CA LYS A 274 -19.17 -10.04 6.97
C LYS A 274 -19.46 -8.81 7.85
N GLU A 275 -18.86 -8.76 9.04
CA GLU A 275 -19.00 -7.65 9.98
C GLU A 275 -18.45 -6.36 9.39
N GLY A 276 -17.40 -6.44 8.57
CA GLY A 276 -16.88 -5.29 7.82
C GLY A 276 -15.39 -5.37 7.54
N LEU A 277 -14.99 -4.51 6.60
CA LEU A 277 -13.61 -4.34 6.13
C LEU A 277 -13.13 -2.93 6.43
N VAL A 278 -12.05 -2.81 7.20
CA VAL A 278 -11.40 -1.51 7.46
C VAL A 278 -10.34 -1.28 6.41
N LEU A 279 -10.54 -0.28 5.54
CA LEU A 279 -9.51 0.16 4.62
C LEU A 279 -8.55 1.12 5.32
N LEU A 280 -7.29 0.76 5.35
CA LEU A 280 -6.21 1.54 5.95
C LEU A 280 -5.52 2.35 4.86
N GLY A 281 -6.03 3.55 4.60
CA GLY A 281 -5.47 4.49 3.64
C GLY A 281 -4.08 4.94 4.04
N ASN A 282 -3.16 4.94 3.08
CA ASN A 282 -1.82 5.45 3.27
C ASN A 282 -1.76 6.84 2.66
N GLN A 283 -1.65 7.84 3.53
CA GLN A 283 -1.48 9.23 3.13
C GLN A 283 -0.07 9.44 2.62
N ILE A 284 0.06 10.26 1.57
CA ILE A 284 1.35 10.77 1.08
C ILE A 284 1.39 12.29 1.26
N ALA A 285 2.53 12.80 1.73
CA ALA A 285 2.83 14.22 1.82
C ALA A 285 4.28 14.49 1.46
N VAL A 286 4.55 15.71 0.97
CA VAL A 286 5.88 16.22 0.65
C VAL A 286 6.38 17.09 1.79
N LEU A 287 7.56 16.79 2.32
CA LEU A 287 8.18 17.50 3.44
C LEU A 287 8.69 18.88 2.99
N LYS A 288 8.34 19.93 3.73
CA LYS A 288 8.73 21.31 3.39
C LYS A 288 10.25 21.54 3.38
N GLY A 289 10.99 20.78 4.17
CA GLY A 289 12.45 20.85 4.25
C GLY A 289 13.17 19.77 3.45
N GLY A 290 12.45 18.94 2.67
CA GLY A 290 13.06 17.96 1.76
C GLY A 290 13.90 18.62 0.69
N LYS A 291 14.96 17.93 0.24
CA LYS A 291 15.93 18.47 -0.74
C LYS A 291 15.40 18.52 -2.17
N HIS A 292 14.40 17.70 -2.50
CA HIS A 292 13.90 17.48 -3.86
C HIS A 292 12.38 17.72 -3.94
N PRO A 293 11.91 18.96 -3.67
CA PRO A 293 10.48 19.25 -3.54
C PRO A 293 9.69 19.08 -4.86
N ASN A 294 10.29 19.38 -6.00
CA ASN A 294 9.63 19.21 -7.31
C ASN A 294 9.51 17.74 -7.68
N ALA A 295 10.58 16.98 -7.51
CA ALA A 295 10.58 15.53 -7.73
C ALA A 295 9.61 14.80 -6.79
N ALA A 296 9.52 15.23 -5.53
CA ALA A 296 8.58 14.68 -4.57
C ALA A 296 7.12 14.97 -4.92
N LYS A 297 6.78 16.20 -5.34
CA LYS A 297 5.44 16.53 -5.84
C LYS A 297 5.10 15.75 -7.11
N LEU A 298 6.05 15.64 -8.04
CA LEU A 298 5.89 14.88 -9.26
C LEU A 298 5.67 13.38 -8.98
N LEU A 299 6.35 12.82 -7.96
CA LEU A 299 6.12 11.45 -7.50
C LEU A 299 4.70 11.26 -6.95
N VAL A 300 4.13 12.26 -6.25
CA VAL A 300 2.73 12.21 -5.80
C VAL A 300 1.79 12.16 -7.00
N GLU A 301 1.98 13.01 -8.03
CA GLU A 301 1.19 12.98 -9.27
C GLU A 301 1.28 11.62 -9.94
N PHE A 302 2.49 11.04 -10.02
CA PHE A 302 2.69 9.73 -10.61
C PHE A 302 1.96 8.62 -9.84
N LEU A 303 2.09 8.57 -8.52
CA LEU A 303 1.41 7.57 -7.68
C LEU A 303 -0.12 7.68 -7.73
N LEU A 304 -0.67 8.84 -8.05
CA LEU A 304 -2.10 9.10 -8.26
C LEU A 304 -2.53 8.85 -9.72
N SER A 305 -1.60 8.74 -10.67
CA SER A 305 -1.89 8.42 -12.06
C SER A 305 -2.20 6.93 -12.23
N LYS A 306 -2.91 6.59 -13.32
CA LYS A 306 -3.16 5.18 -13.66
C LYS A 306 -1.85 4.40 -13.81
N ALA A 307 -0.84 4.99 -14.48
CA ALA A 307 0.45 4.36 -14.73
C ALA A 307 1.19 4.01 -13.43
N GLY A 308 1.26 4.95 -12.49
CA GLY A 308 1.89 4.72 -11.19
C GLY A 308 1.12 3.71 -10.34
N MET A 309 -0.21 3.78 -10.35
CA MET A 309 -1.08 2.80 -9.68
C MET A 309 -0.88 1.39 -10.24
N ASP A 310 -0.83 1.22 -11.56
CA ASP A 310 -0.61 -0.09 -12.20
C ASP A 310 0.69 -0.74 -11.70
N VAL A 311 1.78 0.01 -11.61
CA VAL A 311 3.07 -0.49 -11.09
C VAL A 311 2.97 -0.96 -9.65
N VAL A 312 2.36 -0.13 -8.78
CA VAL A 312 2.29 -0.44 -7.35
C VAL A 312 1.26 -1.54 -7.07
N VAL A 313 0.09 -1.51 -7.71
CA VAL A 313 -0.95 -2.54 -7.53
C VAL A 313 -0.47 -3.88 -8.07
N GLU A 314 0.17 -3.92 -9.24
CA GLU A 314 0.75 -5.16 -9.78
C GLU A 314 1.92 -5.68 -8.93
N GLY A 315 2.63 -4.81 -8.21
CA GLY A 315 3.73 -5.21 -7.33
C GLY A 315 3.30 -5.70 -5.95
N GLU A 316 2.30 -5.02 -5.36
CA GLU A 316 1.97 -5.11 -3.94
C GLU A 316 0.52 -5.55 -3.66
N ALA A 317 -0.36 -5.69 -4.67
CA ALA A 317 -1.80 -5.95 -4.55
C ALA A 317 -2.47 -5.02 -3.50
N LEU A 318 -2.43 -3.72 -3.76
CA LEU A 318 -3.02 -2.67 -2.93
C LEU A 318 -4.30 -2.14 -3.56
N TYR A 319 -5.20 -1.60 -2.74
CA TYR A 319 -6.37 -0.87 -3.20
C TYR A 319 -6.01 0.57 -3.57
N THR A 320 -6.72 1.14 -4.53
CA THR A 320 -6.60 2.55 -4.92
C THR A 320 -7.97 3.21 -4.91
N PHE A 321 -7.99 4.53 -5.02
CA PHE A 321 -9.24 5.31 -4.98
C PHE A 321 -9.51 6.06 -6.29
N ARG A 322 -8.78 5.76 -7.37
CA ARG A 322 -9.02 6.40 -8.67
C ARG A 322 -10.34 5.90 -9.26
N GLU A 323 -11.19 6.85 -9.67
CA GLU A 323 -12.46 6.57 -10.32
C GLU A 323 -12.25 5.74 -11.59
N GLY A 324 -13.09 4.72 -11.79
CA GLY A 324 -13.00 3.83 -12.94
C GLY A 324 -11.74 2.95 -13.01
N TYR A 325 -10.89 2.94 -11.96
CA TYR A 325 -9.69 2.12 -11.98
C TYR A 325 -10.00 0.63 -11.88
N SER A 326 -9.40 -0.15 -12.77
CA SER A 326 -9.40 -1.61 -12.71
C SER A 326 -7.98 -2.10 -12.45
N ALA A 327 -7.83 -2.95 -11.42
CA ALA A 327 -6.53 -3.52 -11.07
C ALA A 327 -5.97 -4.39 -12.21
N PRO A 328 -4.63 -4.42 -12.39
CA PRO A 328 -3.98 -5.33 -13.34
C PRO A 328 -4.39 -6.79 -13.12
N ALA A 329 -4.55 -7.54 -14.22
CA ALA A 329 -5.05 -8.92 -14.23
C ALA A 329 -4.32 -9.85 -13.23
N ALA A 330 -3.02 -9.65 -13.05
CA ALA A 330 -2.21 -10.45 -12.12
C ALA A 330 -2.56 -10.24 -10.65
N ALA A 331 -2.93 -9.02 -10.25
CA ALA A 331 -3.25 -8.66 -8.86
C ALA A 331 -4.75 -8.78 -8.56
N LYS A 332 -5.61 -8.57 -9.56
CA LYS A 332 -7.07 -8.54 -9.43
C LYS A 332 -7.68 -9.72 -8.66
N PRO A 333 -7.25 -10.99 -8.87
CA PRO A 333 -7.81 -12.14 -8.14
C PRO A 333 -7.58 -12.13 -6.62
N TYR A 334 -6.65 -11.30 -6.13
CA TYR A 334 -6.29 -11.20 -4.71
C TYR A 334 -6.94 -10.00 -4.03
N LEU A 335 -7.56 -9.11 -4.80
CA LEU A 335 -8.24 -7.92 -4.29
C LEU A 335 -9.75 -8.17 -4.21
N LEU A 336 -10.36 -7.81 -3.09
CA LEU A 336 -11.81 -7.84 -2.93
C LEU A 336 -12.45 -6.74 -3.79
N ASP A 337 -13.62 -7.02 -4.31
CA ASP A 337 -14.49 -5.99 -4.89
C ASP A 337 -15.05 -5.13 -3.74
N LEU A 338 -14.52 -3.92 -3.60
CA LEU A 338 -14.90 -3.02 -2.50
C LEU A 338 -16.37 -2.59 -2.55
N SER A 339 -17.01 -2.65 -3.72
CA SER A 339 -18.45 -2.33 -3.86
C SER A 339 -19.35 -3.34 -3.18
N LYS A 340 -18.84 -4.56 -2.95
CA LYS A 340 -19.53 -5.68 -2.28
C LYS A 340 -19.15 -5.82 -0.82
N GLN A 341 -18.30 -4.94 -0.27
CA GLN A 341 -17.85 -5.01 1.10
C GLN A 341 -18.58 -4.00 1.98
N ASN A 342 -18.88 -4.40 3.22
CA ASN A 342 -19.26 -3.46 4.27
C ASN A 342 -17.99 -2.70 4.70
N LEU A 343 -17.74 -1.51 4.11
CA LEU A 343 -16.58 -0.70 4.43
C LEU A 343 -16.79 0.04 5.74
N ILE A 344 -15.91 -0.23 6.71
CA ILE A 344 -15.93 0.42 8.02
C ILE A 344 -14.91 1.56 8.03
N GLY A 345 -15.41 2.77 8.15
CA GLY A 345 -14.62 3.97 8.41
C GLY A 345 -14.43 4.20 9.91
N MET A 346 -13.38 4.90 10.29
CA MET A 346 -13.19 5.36 11.67
C MET A 346 -13.88 6.70 11.85
N LYS A 347 -14.62 6.87 12.96
CA LYS A 347 -15.30 8.14 13.29
C LYS A 347 -14.32 9.29 13.45
N ASP A 348 -13.18 9.02 14.08
CA ASP A 348 -12.11 10.02 14.29
C ASP A 348 -10.75 9.40 14.00
N TRP A 349 -10.33 9.47 12.74
CA TRP A 349 -9.00 9.00 12.31
C TRP A 349 -7.86 9.78 12.98
N VAL A 350 -8.05 11.07 13.26
CA VAL A 350 -7.01 11.93 13.83
C VAL A 350 -6.82 11.65 15.31
N GLY A 351 -7.91 11.54 16.05
CA GLY A 351 -7.90 11.28 17.49
C GLY A 351 -7.69 9.82 17.89
N ALA A 352 -7.68 8.90 16.94
CA ALA A 352 -7.57 7.45 17.20
C ALA A 352 -6.39 7.07 18.10
N GLN A 353 -5.25 7.75 17.98
CA GLN A 353 -4.09 7.49 18.83
C GLN A 353 -4.34 7.67 20.33
N LYS A 354 -5.26 8.54 20.73
CA LYS A 354 -5.67 8.73 22.14
C LYS A 354 -6.24 7.46 22.74
N LYS A 355 -6.84 6.59 21.92
CA LYS A 355 -7.47 5.33 22.33
C LYS A 355 -6.49 4.15 22.35
N PHE A 356 -5.27 4.29 21.81
CA PHE A 356 -4.29 3.20 21.66
C PHE A 356 -3.96 2.52 22.99
N LYS A 357 -3.71 3.31 24.06
CA LYS A 357 -3.36 2.75 25.38
C LYS A 357 -4.46 1.85 25.91
N ALA A 358 -5.70 2.31 25.89
CA ALA A 358 -6.84 1.52 26.36
C ALA A 358 -7.10 0.27 25.49
N THR A 359 -7.11 0.43 24.16
CA THR A 359 -7.33 -0.68 23.21
C THR A 359 -6.26 -1.76 23.33
N ARG A 360 -4.99 -1.36 23.44
CA ARG A 360 -3.87 -2.29 23.61
C ARG A 360 -3.87 -2.95 24.98
N GLY A 361 -4.24 -2.20 26.04
CA GLY A 361 -4.39 -2.73 27.38
C GLY A 361 -5.43 -3.83 27.46
N GLU A 362 -6.56 -3.66 26.79
CA GLU A 362 -7.60 -4.68 26.74
C GLU A 362 -7.12 -5.98 26.03
N TRP A 363 -6.40 -5.86 24.94
CA TRP A 363 -5.77 -6.99 24.26
C TRP A 363 -4.72 -7.67 25.18
N THR A 364 -3.88 -6.89 25.83
CA THR A 364 -2.79 -7.40 26.70
C THR A 364 -3.30 -8.27 27.86
N LYS A 365 -4.46 -7.94 28.47
CA LYS A 365 -5.10 -8.78 29.52
C LYS A 365 -5.35 -10.23 29.07
N ASN A 366 -5.49 -10.47 27.77
CA ASN A 366 -5.78 -11.81 27.25
C ASN A 366 -4.54 -12.54 26.73
N PHE A 367 -3.50 -11.84 26.27
CA PHE A 367 -2.41 -12.46 25.53
C PHE A 367 -1.02 -12.31 26.19
N ARG A 368 -0.95 -11.60 27.33
CA ARG A 368 0.30 -11.42 28.08
C ARG A 368 0.11 -11.59 29.58
#